data_5ac1f0a7c64fd3c0a8fa42f8304789e6
#
_entry.id   5ac1f0a7c64fd3c0a8fa42f8304789e6
#
_cell.length_a   1.000
_cell.length_b   1.000
_cell.length_c   1.000
_cell.angle_alpha   90.00
_cell.angle_beta   90.00
_cell.angle_gamma   90.00
#
_symmetry.space_group_name_H-M   'P 1'
#
loop_
_entity.id
_entity.type
_entity.pdbx_description
1 polymer ?
#
loop_
_entity_poly.entity_id
_entity_poly.type
_entity_poly.pdbx_seq_one_letter_code
_entity_poly.pdbx_strand_id
1 'polypeptide(L)'
;MNYLPTPLNEQPLEGSFSIGLQTRIVLHAQTGELAKTGAKQLKEELHRFAGFEVPILRGEALNGDIALQLASDLPAQGYRLRVDPQGVTVAGADEAGLLHGVQTLRQLIRKSGCELSALQINDAPKLLDRGYYLDVTRGRIPKLSALKALADSLCFYKLNQLQLYIEHTYLYRELTELYRLGDALTAEDIMELDDYCAARGIELVPSFSSFGHLFELLSTKGYASLCELTAAAPSTMPNRMRHHTLNISDERALPLMRAMIAEVMPLFRSRRFNICADETFDLGKERSREELARVGERAYYMGFVKELCAFVAEKGHQPMFWGDIVQRFPDALAELPQGTICLNWGYSPEEKEDATRRLAQAGALQYVCPGVNGWNQWMPPLRDGYENIRRMAAYGKKHGAIGLLNTDWGDYGHINDTLFSLPGLVYGAVFAWCDADASFDELNAAISRVEYLDQSGKVVGLLAQMQAAYACKWYSLVHFKDFAQGNLEVGFDELAGCTDEQAARCNAHLADVMAALRACTPAMDSSTRGMLQAWVVAGEAIRLWNLVGAAVAAGREDAALAAALERWFESYKQLWRATCRESELSRLLDVVTWYAQLLRQGKQG
;
A
#
# COMPACT_ATOMS: atom_id res chain seq x y z
N MET A 1 12.67 1.96 -20.81
CA MET A 1 11.26 2.27 -20.57
C MET A 1 11.06 3.78 -20.55
N ASN A 2 10.04 4.25 -21.27
CA ASN A 2 9.73 5.68 -21.38
C ASN A 2 8.50 6.08 -20.56
N TYR A 3 7.62 5.13 -20.27
CA TYR A 3 6.35 5.32 -19.57
C TYR A 3 6.13 4.22 -18.54
N LEU A 4 5.38 4.54 -17.49
CA LEU A 4 4.98 3.63 -16.41
C LEU A 4 3.46 3.74 -16.17
N PRO A 5 2.70 2.68 -16.40
CA PRO A 5 3.04 1.41 -17.07
C PRO A 5 3.47 1.59 -18.53
N THR A 6 4.23 0.60 -19.05
CA THR A 6 4.62 0.59 -20.46
C THR A 6 3.41 0.34 -21.34
N PRO A 7 3.16 1.16 -22.37
CA PRO A 7 2.07 0.94 -23.30
C PRO A 7 2.23 -0.34 -24.11
N LEU A 8 1.10 -0.93 -24.52
CA LEU A 8 1.08 -2.14 -25.36
C LEU A 8 1.68 -1.91 -26.74
N ASN A 9 1.46 -0.73 -27.32
CA ASN A 9 1.96 -0.39 -28.65
C ASN A 9 2.31 1.10 -28.73
N GLU A 10 3.56 1.39 -29.11
CA GLU A 10 4.06 2.74 -29.39
C GLU A 10 4.66 2.77 -30.79
N GLN A 11 4.18 3.68 -31.63
CA GLN A 11 4.65 3.87 -33.01
C GLN A 11 5.15 5.30 -33.19
N PRO A 12 6.43 5.51 -33.51
CA PRO A 12 6.91 6.83 -33.88
C PRO A 12 6.26 7.27 -35.20
N LEU A 13 5.99 8.57 -35.31
CA LEU A 13 5.50 9.24 -36.53
C LEU A 13 6.48 10.32 -36.95
N GLU A 14 6.30 10.88 -38.16
CA GLU A 14 7.16 11.97 -38.64
C GLU A 14 6.72 13.33 -38.08
N GLY A 15 7.70 14.15 -37.68
CA GLY A 15 7.48 15.51 -37.19
C GLY A 15 7.44 15.63 -35.67
N SER A 16 7.02 16.78 -35.21
CA SER A 16 6.87 17.10 -33.78
C SER A 16 5.71 18.11 -33.58
N PHE A 17 5.26 18.24 -32.35
CA PHE A 17 4.31 19.25 -31.92
C PHE A 17 4.91 20.08 -30.79
N SER A 18 4.92 21.40 -30.97
CA SER A 18 5.37 22.36 -29.96
C SER A 18 4.19 22.93 -29.19
N ILE A 19 4.10 22.60 -27.89
CA ILE A 19 3.11 23.21 -26.99
C ILE A 19 3.51 24.66 -26.71
N GLY A 20 2.63 25.60 -27.02
CA GLY A 20 2.90 27.04 -26.87
C GLY A 20 1.73 27.80 -26.23
N LEU A 21 1.88 29.13 -26.15
CA LEU A 21 0.88 30.02 -25.53
C LEU A 21 -0.50 30.00 -26.22
N GLN A 22 -0.58 29.57 -27.49
CA GLN A 22 -1.83 29.44 -28.23
C GLN A 22 -2.49 28.06 -28.06
N THR A 23 -1.79 27.09 -27.46
CA THR A 23 -2.31 25.74 -27.21
C THR A 23 -3.43 25.81 -26.17
N ARG A 24 -4.50 25.05 -26.42
CA ARG A 24 -5.65 24.92 -25.52
C ARG A 24 -5.86 23.43 -25.22
N ILE A 25 -6.39 23.12 -24.05
CA ILE A 25 -6.91 21.78 -23.73
C ILE A 25 -8.40 21.81 -24.02
N VAL A 26 -8.87 21.03 -25.00
CA VAL A 26 -10.24 21.03 -25.45
C VAL A 26 -10.94 19.74 -25.08
N LEU A 27 -11.95 19.84 -24.22
CA LEU A 27 -12.85 18.76 -23.85
C LEU A 27 -13.96 18.65 -24.90
N HIS A 28 -14.08 17.50 -25.57
CA HIS A 28 -15.22 17.26 -26.47
C HIS A 28 -16.54 17.25 -25.68
N ALA A 29 -17.64 17.62 -26.33
CA ALA A 29 -18.94 17.81 -25.68
C ALA A 29 -19.45 16.59 -24.88
N GLN A 30 -19.10 15.38 -25.32
CA GLN A 30 -19.53 14.10 -24.70
C GLN A 30 -18.70 13.68 -23.49
N THR A 31 -17.62 14.38 -23.14
CA THR A 31 -16.75 14.03 -22.02
C THR A 31 -17.29 14.53 -20.68
N GLY A 32 -17.09 13.73 -19.61
CA GLY A 32 -17.62 13.98 -18.26
C GLY A 32 -16.59 14.54 -17.26
N GLU A 33 -16.76 14.19 -16.00
CA GLU A 33 -15.97 14.75 -14.89
C GLU A 33 -14.55 14.19 -14.80
N LEU A 34 -14.30 12.92 -15.18
CA LEU A 34 -12.94 12.37 -15.20
C LEU A 34 -12.08 13.04 -16.26
N ALA A 35 -12.64 13.33 -17.44
CA ALA A 35 -11.95 14.10 -18.48
C ALA A 35 -11.59 15.51 -18.00
N LYS A 36 -12.49 16.16 -17.26
CA LYS A 36 -12.26 17.48 -16.66
C LYS A 36 -11.15 17.44 -15.61
N THR A 37 -11.12 16.40 -14.79
CA THR A 37 -10.02 16.15 -13.83
C THR A 37 -8.71 15.95 -14.58
N GLY A 38 -8.68 15.10 -15.61
CA GLY A 38 -7.52 14.90 -16.46
C GLY A 38 -7.01 16.19 -17.11
N ALA A 39 -7.93 17.03 -17.62
CA ALA A 39 -7.56 18.33 -18.20
C ALA A 39 -6.91 19.26 -17.15
N LYS A 40 -7.41 19.29 -15.91
CA LYS A 40 -6.80 20.07 -14.82
C LYS A 40 -5.42 19.55 -14.47
N GLN A 41 -5.25 18.23 -14.31
CA GLN A 41 -3.95 17.60 -14.05
C GLN A 41 -2.96 17.89 -15.18
N LEU A 42 -3.41 17.85 -16.43
CA LEU A 42 -2.58 18.19 -17.58
C LEU A 42 -2.18 19.68 -17.59
N LYS A 43 -3.10 20.58 -17.27
CA LYS A 43 -2.80 22.02 -17.12
C LYS A 43 -1.75 22.26 -16.04
N GLU A 44 -1.87 21.60 -14.89
CA GLU A 44 -0.90 21.69 -13.79
C GLU A 44 0.48 21.15 -14.21
N GLU A 45 0.51 20.04 -14.94
CA GLU A 45 1.74 19.44 -15.47
C GLU A 45 2.45 20.40 -16.45
N LEU A 46 1.70 21.01 -17.36
CA LEU A 46 2.22 22.01 -18.30
C LEU A 46 2.73 23.27 -17.58
N HIS A 47 2.00 23.76 -16.59
CA HIS A 47 2.46 24.88 -15.78
C HIS A 47 3.80 24.56 -15.11
N ARG A 48 3.95 23.35 -14.54
CA ARG A 48 5.16 22.92 -13.85
C ARG A 48 6.37 22.79 -14.78
N PHE A 49 6.21 22.18 -15.96
CA PHE A 49 7.32 21.83 -16.85
C PHE A 49 7.51 22.80 -18.03
N ALA A 50 6.48 23.55 -18.40
CA ALA A 50 6.53 24.55 -19.46
C ALA A 50 6.58 25.99 -18.94
N GLY A 51 6.19 26.23 -17.68
CA GLY A 51 6.23 27.54 -17.05
C GLY A 51 5.09 28.50 -17.46
N PHE A 52 4.08 28.02 -18.20
CA PHE A 52 2.92 28.81 -18.58
C PHE A 52 1.60 28.03 -18.44
N GLU A 53 0.50 28.75 -18.41
CA GLU A 53 -0.83 28.16 -18.31
C GLU A 53 -1.51 28.04 -19.66
N VAL A 54 -2.15 26.89 -19.90
CA VAL A 54 -3.02 26.68 -21.06
C VAL A 54 -4.49 26.70 -20.62
N PRO A 55 -5.41 27.33 -21.39
CA PRO A 55 -6.82 27.33 -21.03
C PRO A 55 -7.46 25.97 -21.30
N ILE A 56 -8.46 25.63 -20.47
CA ILE A 56 -9.32 24.47 -20.67
C ILE A 56 -10.65 24.99 -21.25
N LEU A 57 -11.06 24.42 -22.38
CA LEU A 57 -12.30 24.77 -23.08
C LEU A 57 -13.14 23.52 -23.33
N ARG A 58 -14.40 23.72 -23.69
CA ARG A 58 -15.30 22.66 -24.17
C ARG A 58 -15.78 22.99 -25.57
N GLY A 59 -15.70 22.04 -26.51
CA GLY A 59 -16.12 22.24 -27.89
C GLY A 59 -15.29 21.42 -28.88
N GLU A 60 -15.17 21.91 -30.10
CA GLU A 60 -14.35 21.32 -31.15
C GLU A 60 -12.91 21.84 -31.09
N ALA A 61 -11.96 20.90 -31.19
CA ALA A 61 -10.54 21.21 -31.22
C ALA A 61 -10.11 21.75 -32.58
N LEU A 62 -9.16 22.68 -32.57
CA LEU A 62 -8.52 23.23 -33.75
C LEU A 62 -7.06 22.75 -33.84
N ASN A 63 -6.42 23.01 -34.96
CA ASN A 63 -4.98 22.81 -35.09
C ASN A 63 -4.22 23.58 -33.99
N GLY A 64 -3.30 22.93 -33.33
CA GLY A 64 -2.54 23.48 -32.20
C GLY A 64 -3.12 23.15 -30.81
N ASP A 65 -4.27 22.47 -30.75
CA ASP A 65 -4.91 22.10 -29.49
C ASP A 65 -4.48 20.69 -28.97
N ILE A 66 -4.77 20.46 -27.71
CA ILE A 66 -4.77 19.13 -27.06
C ILE A 66 -6.24 18.72 -26.91
N ALA A 67 -6.71 17.79 -27.73
CA ALA A 67 -8.08 17.31 -27.76
C ALA A 67 -8.27 16.11 -26.82
N LEU A 68 -9.29 16.16 -25.97
CA LEU A 68 -9.72 15.07 -25.09
C LEU A 68 -11.11 14.59 -25.51
N GLN A 69 -11.24 13.33 -25.98
CA GLN A 69 -12.47 12.81 -26.56
C GLN A 69 -12.69 11.33 -26.25
N LEU A 70 -13.91 10.84 -26.48
CA LEU A 70 -14.23 9.42 -26.41
C LEU A 70 -14.16 8.76 -27.79
N ALA A 71 -13.86 7.47 -27.83
CA ALA A 71 -13.81 6.66 -29.05
C ALA A 71 -14.35 5.25 -28.78
N SER A 72 -15.30 4.78 -29.59
CA SER A 72 -16.01 3.51 -29.37
C SER A 72 -15.28 2.27 -29.91
N ASP A 73 -14.14 2.45 -30.58
CA ASP A 73 -13.35 1.38 -31.21
C ASP A 73 -12.22 0.84 -30.33
N LEU A 74 -12.17 1.25 -29.06
CA LEU A 74 -11.15 0.87 -28.09
C LEU A 74 -11.69 -0.12 -27.05
N PRO A 75 -10.85 -0.99 -26.48
CA PRO A 75 -11.25 -1.87 -25.39
C PRO A 75 -11.51 -1.08 -24.09
N ALA A 76 -12.29 -1.66 -23.18
CA ALA A 76 -12.63 -1.04 -21.89
C ALA A 76 -11.39 -0.49 -21.15
N GLN A 77 -11.48 0.72 -20.61
CA GLN A 77 -10.39 1.47 -19.98
C GLN A 77 -9.18 1.72 -20.90
N GLY A 78 -9.27 1.39 -22.18
CA GLY A 78 -8.21 1.62 -23.17
C GLY A 78 -8.21 3.05 -23.72
N TYR A 79 -7.09 3.43 -24.31
CA TYR A 79 -6.94 4.75 -24.92
C TYR A 79 -6.04 4.71 -26.16
N ARG A 80 -6.17 5.75 -26.98
CA ARG A 80 -5.26 6.13 -28.04
C ARG A 80 -4.72 7.53 -27.77
N LEU A 81 -3.40 7.67 -27.68
CA LEU A 81 -2.70 8.95 -27.64
C LEU A 81 -2.01 9.16 -28.99
N ARG A 82 -2.30 10.25 -29.67
CA ARG A 82 -1.65 10.65 -30.91
C ARG A 82 -1.07 12.04 -30.79
N VAL A 83 0.20 12.17 -31.12
CA VAL A 83 0.90 13.44 -31.29
C VAL A 83 1.29 13.55 -32.76
N ASP A 84 0.89 14.61 -33.42
CA ASP A 84 1.32 14.95 -34.79
C ASP A 84 1.49 16.48 -34.94
N PRO A 85 2.02 16.98 -36.08
CA PRO A 85 2.26 18.42 -36.24
C PRO A 85 1.04 19.32 -36.10
N GLN A 86 -0.18 18.76 -36.18
CA GLN A 86 -1.41 19.51 -36.01
C GLN A 86 -1.87 19.64 -34.56
N GLY A 87 -1.33 18.81 -33.63
CA GLY A 87 -1.72 18.86 -32.23
C GLY A 87 -1.60 17.52 -31.51
N VAL A 88 -2.30 17.40 -30.38
CA VAL A 88 -2.37 16.17 -29.58
C VAL A 88 -3.82 15.72 -29.45
N THR A 89 -4.06 14.44 -29.67
CA THR A 89 -5.38 13.84 -29.42
C THR A 89 -5.24 12.70 -28.41
N VAL A 90 -6.03 12.77 -27.35
CA VAL A 90 -6.24 11.67 -26.39
C VAL A 90 -7.67 11.18 -26.57
N ALA A 91 -7.83 9.92 -27.00
CA ALA A 91 -9.13 9.28 -27.18
C ALA A 91 -9.24 8.09 -26.23
N GLY A 92 -10.27 8.06 -25.39
CA GLY A 92 -10.55 6.96 -24.46
C GLY A 92 -11.75 6.15 -24.87
N ALA A 93 -11.74 4.83 -24.61
CA ALA A 93 -12.93 3.98 -24.77
C ALA A 93 -14.10 4.45 -23.89
N ASP A 94 -13.73 4.93 -22.73
CA ASP A 94 -14.57 5.46 -21.66
C ASP A 94 -13.82 6.59 -20.93
N GLU A 95 -14.45 7.19 -19.94
CA GLU A 95 -13.84 8.25 -19.12
C GLU A 95 -12.56 7.80 -18.41
N ALA A 96 -12.50 6.53 -17.96
CA ALA A 96 -11.31 5.97 -17.31
C ALA A 96 -10.16 5.82 -18.32
N GLY A 97 -10.43 5.27 -19.51
CA GLY A 97 -9.45 5.17 -20.59
C GLY A 97 -8.91 6.54 -21.02
N LEU A 98 -9.79 7.53 -21.13
CA LEU A 98 -9.38 8.90 -21.43
C LEU A 98 -8.44 9.45 -20.36
N LEU A 99 -8.76 9.26 -19.08
CA LEU A 99 -7.93 9.67 -17.96
C LEU A 99 -6.56 8.95 -17.99
N HIS A 100 -6.53 7.65 -18.31
CA HIS A 100 -5.29 6.88 -18.47
C HIS A 100 -4.40 7.43 -19.58
N GLY A 101 -5.00 7.83 -20.73
CA GLY A 101 -4.28 8.46 -21.82
C GLY A 101 -3.67 9.81 -21.43
N VAL A 102 -4.41 10.60 -20.63
CA VAL A 102 -3.89 11.85 -20.06
C VAL A 102 -2.69 11.59 -19.15
N GLN A 103 -2.70 10.52 -18.32
CA GLN A 103 -1.54 10.21 -17.47
C GLN A 103 -0.30 9.86 -18.32
N THR A 104 -0.47 9.19 -19.45
CA THR A 104 0.64 8.92 -20.38
C THR A 104 1.16 10.21 -21.02
N LEU A 105 0.28 11.12 -21.43
CA LEU A 105 0.68 12.42 -21.95
C LEU A 105 1.43 13.25 -20.90
N ARG A 106 1.00 13.23 -19.64
CA ARG A 106 1.72 13.90 -18.54
C ARG A 106 3.15 13.36 -18.40
N GLN A 107 3.36 12.05 -18.47
CA GLN A 107 4.71 11.46 -18.45
C GLN A 107 5.54 11.86 -19.66
N LEU A 108 4.93 11.97 -20.85
CA LEU A 108 5.61 12.45 -22.05
C LEU A 108 6.07 13.91 -21.88
N ILE A 109 5.24 14.77 -21.30
CA ILE A 109 5.58 16.16 -21.00
C ILE A 109 6.72 16.25 -19.97
N ARG A 110 6.70 15.44 -18.91
CA ARG A 110 7.80 15.39 -17.94
C ARG A 110 9.15 15.06 -18.60
N LYS A 111 9.11 14.17 -19.59
CA LYS A 111 10.31 13.75 -20.32
C LYS A 111 10.80 14.75 -21.35
N SER A 112 9.86 15.36 -22.11
CA SER A 112 10.17 16.10 -23.33
C SER A 112 9.94 17.61 -23.23
N GLY A 113 9.35 18.08 -22.13
CA GLY A 113 8.92 19.47 -22.00
C GLY A 113 7.83 19.83 -23.01
N CYS A 114 7.99 20.98 -23.67
CA CYS A 114 7.01 21.49 -24.63
C CYS A 114 7.16 20.91 -26.04
N GLU A 115 8.29 20.30 -26.38
CA GLU A 115 8.55 19.75 -27.72
C GLU A 115 8.29 18.25 -27.73
N LEU A 116 7.15 17.85 -28.27
CA LEU A 116 6.72 16.45 -28.32
C LEU A 116 7.02 15.85 -29.69
N SER A 117 7.87 14.83 -29.75
CA SER A 117 8.04 14.03 -30.98
C SER A 117 6.73 13.37 -31.39
N ALA A 118 6.43 13.37 -32.67
CA ALA A 118 5.20 12.77 -33.18
C ALA A 118 5.21 11.24 -32.96
N LEU A 119 4.10 10.72 -32.42
CA LEU A 119 3.93 9.30 -32.08
C LEU A 119 2.46 8.92 -32.01
N GLN A 120 2.18 7.63 -32.03
CA GLN A 120 0.87 7.07 -31.68
C GLN A 120 1.06 5.95 -30.67
N ILE A 121 0.29 5.99 -29.58
CA ILE A 121 0.19 4.94 -28.56
C ILE A 121 -1.24 4.39 -28.57
N ASN A 122 -1.37 3.06 -28.63
CA ASN A 122 -2.61 2.36 -28.37
C ASN A 122 -2.38 1.45 -27.17
N ASP A 123 -3.23 1.58 -26.15
CA ASP A 123 -2.97 0.95 -24.85
C ASP A 123 -4.26 0.59 -24.11
N ALA A 124 -4.22 -0.48 -23.31
CA ALA A 124 -5.30 -0.93 -22.45
C ALA A 124 -4.78 -1.85 -21.34
N PRO A 125 -5.44 -1.90 -20.17
CA PRO A 125 -5.01 -2.77 -19.08
C PRO A 125 -5.30 -4.25 -19.34
N LYS A 126 -4.42 -5.14 -18.81
CA LYS A 126 -4.65 -6.59 -18.78
C LYS A 126 -5.59 -7.02 -17.66
N LEU A 127 -5.43 -6.43 -16.47
CA LEU A 127 -6.36 -6.59 -15.36
C LEU A 127 -7.19 -5.32 -15.22
N LEU A 128 -8.53 -5.48 -15.22
CA LEU A 128 -9.44 -4.33 -15.12
C LEU A 128 -9.45 -3.70 -13.72
N ASP A 129 -9.33 -4.51 -12.68
CA ASP A 129 -9.20 -4.06 -11.29
C ASP A 129 -7.72 -4.07 -10.88
N ARG A 130 -7.21 -2.91 -10.52
CA ARG A 130 -5.80 -2.67 -10.17
C ARG A 130 -5.76 -1.84 -8.90
N GLY A 131 -5.61 -2.54 -7.78
CA GLY A 131 -5.75 -1.95 -6.46
C GLY A 131 -4.44 -1.76 -5.72
N TYR A 132 -4.50 -0.85 -4.76
CA TYR A 132 -3.51 -0.68 -3.71
C TYR A 132 -4.19 -0.77 -2.34
N TYR A 133 -3.58 -1.50 -1.42
CA TYR A 133 -4.07 -1.73 -0.07
C TYR A 133 -3.11 -1.12 0.92
N LEU A 134 -3.56 -0.17 1.71
CA LEU A 134 -2.74 0.52 2.70
C LEU A 134 -3.22 0.21 4.11
N ASP A 135 -2.31 -0.28 4.95
CA ASP A 135 -2.57 -0.43 6.37
C ASP A 135 -2.51 0.95 7.07
N VAL A 136 -3.66 1.39 7.57
CA VAL A 136 -3.81 2.66 8.31
C VAL A 136 -4.08 2.43 9.79
N THR A 137 -3.74 1.24 10.29
CA THR A 137 -4.08 0.80 11.64
C THR A 137 -2.87 0.43 12.50
N ARG A 138 -1.93 -0.38 11.95
CA ARG A 138 -0.87 -0.99 12.75
C ARG A 138 0.36 -0.11 12.95
N GLY A 139 0.21 1.19 12.76
CA GLY A 139 1.26 2.18 13.01
C GLY A 139 0.90 3.55 12.51
N ARG A 140 0.94 3.76 11.20
CA ARG A 140 0.70 5.08 10.61
C ARG A 140 -0.78 5.26 10.30
N ILE A 141 -1.40 6.26 10.92
CA ILE A 141 -2.70 6.78 10.50
C ILE A 141 -2.42 8.04 9.66
N PRO A 142 -2.50 7.97 8.31
CA PRO A 142 -2.18 9.12 7.48
C PRO A 142 -3.18 10.26 7.67
N LYS A 143 -2.71 11.49 7.51
CA LYS A 143 -3.56 12.66 7.35
C LYS A 143 -4.31 12.56 6.02
N LEU A 144 -5.49 13.18 5.96
CA LEU A 144 -6.29 13.21 4.73
C LEU A 144 -5.50 13.77 3.53
N SER A 145 -4.63 14.77 3.74
CA SER A 145 -3.76 15.31 2.69
C SER A 145 -2.78 14.27 2.14
N ALA A 146 -2.23 13.39 2.99
CA ALA A 146 -1.35 12.31 2.56
C ALA A 146 -2.11 11.21 1.79
N LEU A 147 -3.33 10.88 2.23
CA LEU A 147 -4.20 9.93 1.50
C LEU A 147 -4.61 10.48 0.13
N LYS A 148 -4.88 11.79 0.01
CA LYS A 148 -5.13 12.46 -1.26
C LYS A 148 -3.90 12.43 -2.19
N ALA A 149 -2.71 12.67 -1.65
CA ALA A 149 -1.46 12.56 -2.42
C ALA A 149 -1.22 11.12 -2.91
N LEU A 150 -1.55 10.11 -2.09
CA LEU A 150 -1.53 8.70 -2.52
C LEU A 150 -2.51 8.47 -3.69
N ALA A 151 -3.75 8.98 -3.59
CA ALA A 151 -4.73 8.88 -4.68
C ALA A 151 -4.25 9.57 -5.98
N ASP A 152 -3.52 10.68 -5.88
CA ASP A 152 -2.87 11.32 -7.05
C ASP A 152 -1.82 10.39 -7.68
N SER A 153 -1.00 9.71 -6.88
CA SER A 153 -0.02 8.73 -7.35
C SER A 153 -0.69 7.50 -7.98
N LEU A 154 -1.75 6.97 -7.36
CA LEU A 154 -2.54 5.87 -7.93
C LEU A 154 -3.09 6.22 -9.31
N CYS A 155 -3.71 7.40 -9.44
CA CYS A 155 -4.23 7.91 -10.71
C CYS A 155 -3.11 8.04 -11.75
N PHE A 156 -1.96 8.62 -11.37
CA PHE A 156 -0.82 8.84 -12.27
C PHE A 156 -0.27 7.54 -12.84
N TYR A 157 -0.23 6.47 -12.03
CA TYR A 157 0.20 5.13 -12.44
C TYR A 157 -0.95 4.22 -12.90
N LYS A 158 -2.16 4.77 -13.15
CA LYS A 158 -3.33 4.07 -13.71
C LYS A 158 -3.87 2.94 -12.82
N LEU A 159 -3.67 3.02 -11.51
CA LEU A 159 -4.38 2.19 -10.54
C LEU A 159 -5.79 2.78 -10.31
N ASN A 160 -6.78 1.93 -10.09
CA ASN A 160 -8.19 2.35 -10.03
C ASN A 160 -8.94 1.86 -8.79
N GLN A 161 -8.23 1.33 -7.80
CA GLN A 161 -8.83 0.93 -6.53
C GLN A 161 -7.88 1.26 -5.36
N LEU A 162 -8.43 1.77 -4.26
CA LEU A 162 -7.75 1.96 -2.98
C LEU A 162 -8.56 1.26 -1.89
N GLN A 163 -7.89 0.46 -1.06
CA GLN A 163 -8.47 -0.08 0.16
C GLN A 163 -7.65 0.40 1.36
N LEU A 164 -8.32 0.90 2.39
CA LEU A 164 -7.71 1.24 3.67
C LEU A 164 -8.02 0.15 4.67
N TYR A 165 -6.97 -0.50 5.22
CA TYR A 165 -7.14 -1.50 6.24
C TYR A 165 -7.37 -0.87 7.61
N ILE A 166 -8.52 -1.16 8.20
CA ILE A 166 -8.97 -0.58 9.46
C ILE A 166 -9.36 -1.68 10.44
N GLU A 167 -8.76 -1.63 11.64
CA GLU A 167 -9.17 -2.42 12.82
C GLU A 167 -9.93 -1.51 13.81
N HIS A 168 -9.23 -0.53 14.38
CA HIS A 168 -9.72 0.36 15.44
C HIS A 168 -9.57 1.84 15.08
N THR A 169 -9.00 2.17 13.94
CA THR A 169 -8.61 3.54 13.57
C THR A 169 -9.71 4.32 12.85
N TYR A 170 -10.95 3.87 12.97
CA TYR A 170 -12.16 4.63 12.62
C TYR A 170 -12.92 5.05 13.86
N LEU A 171 -13.51 6.24 13.82
CA LEU A 171 -14.26 6.83 14.94
C LEU A 171 -15.69 6.28 14.99
N TYR A 172 -15.87 5.04 15.47
CA TYR A 172 -17.17 4.42 15.64
C TYR A 172 -18.02 5.14 16.70
N ARG A 173 -19.30 5.32 16.40
CA ARG A 173 -20.22 6.04 17.30
C ARG A 173 -20.40 5.37 18.67
N GLU A 174 -20.52 4.06 18.69
CA GLU A 174 -20.83 3.30 19.90
C GLU A 174 -19.60 2.65 20.57
N LEU A 175 -18.42 2.65 19.90
CA LEU A 175 -17.21 2.01 20.41
C LEU A 175 -16.23 3.04 20.99
N THR A 176 -16.72 3.88 21.91
CA THR A 176 -15.93 5.01 22.45
C THR A 176 -14.68 4.57 23.23
N GLU A 177 -14.62 3.32 23.70
CA GLU A 177 -13.43 2.76 24.36
C GLU A 177 -12.22 2.68 23.41
N LEU A 178 -12.46 2.62 22.08
CA LEU A 178 -11.38 2.62 21.07
C LEU A 178 -10.71 3.99 20.93
N TYR A 179 -11.33 5.08 21.37
CA TYR A 179 -10.80 6.45 21.22
C TYR A 179 -9.73 6.81 22.26
N ARG A 180 -9.38 5.92 23.15
CA ARG A 180 -8.38 6.16 24.20
C ARG A 180 -7.03 6.64 23.67
N LEU A 181 -6.71 6.32 22.43
CA LEU A 181 -5.51 6.80 21.75
C LEU A 181 -5.74 8.08 20.94
N GLY A 182 -7.02 8.49 20.74
CA GLY A 182 -7.43 9.66 19.97
C GLY A 182 -7.10 9.54 18.46
N ASP A 183 -7.49 10.56 17.70
CA ASP A 183 -6.95 10.82 16.35
C ASP A 183 -7.25 9.75 15.27
N ALA A 184 -8.39 9.04 15.38
CA ALA A 184 -8.89 8.10 14.36
C ALA A 184 -9.41 8.84 13.11
N LEU A 185 -9.60 8.11 12.00
CA LEU A 185 -10.29 8.60 10.81
C LEU A 185 -11.78 8.84 11.14
N THR A 186 -12.31 9.96 10.68
CA THR A 186 -13.73 10.30 10.87
C THR A 186 -14.57 9.93 9.65
N ALA A 187 -15.89 9.95 9.81
CA ALA A 187 -16.81 9.77 8.68
C ALA A 187 -16.59 10.84 7.59
N GLU A 188 -16.32 12.08 8.01
CA GLU A 188 -16.02 13.20 7.11
C GLU A 188 -14.72 12.96 6.32
N ASP A 189 -13.66 12.49 7.00
CA ASP A 189 -12.39 12.14 6.33
C ASP A 189 -12.61 11.10 5.23
N ILE A 190 -13.41 10.06 5.53
CA ILE A 190 -13.69 8.97 4.58
C ILE A 190 -14.52 9.48 3.40
N MET A 191 -15.60 10.23 3.65
CA MET A 191 -16.45 10.77 2.58
C MET A 191 -15.67 11.73 1.67
N GLU A 192 -14.83 12.60 2.24
CA GLU A 192 -14.00 13.52 1.48
C GLU A 192 -12.93 12.80 0.66
N LEU A 193 -12.36 11.72 1.20
CA LEU A 193 -11.42 10.87 0.46
C LEU A 193 -12.13 10.10 -0.66
N ASP A 194 -13.34 9.60 -0.42
CA ASP A 194 -14.14 8.88 -1.41
C ASP A 194 -14.51 9.79 -2.60
N ASP A 195 -14.93 11.04 -2.34
CA ASP A 195 -15.13 12.07 -3.36
C ASP A 195 -13.85 12.34 -4.16
N TYR A 196 -12.72 12.45 -3.48
CA TYR A 196 -11.42 12.74 -4.10
C TYR A 196 -10.94 11.59 -4.98
N CYS A 197 -11.10 10.35 -4.52
CA CYS A 197 -10.79 9.13 -5.26
C CYS A 197 -11.69 8.99 -6.50
N ALA A 198 -13.00 9.15 -6.34
CA ALA A 198 -13.98 9.06 -7.43
C ALA A 198 -13.67 10.06 -8.55
N ALA A 199 -13.29 11.30 -8.21
CA ALA A 199 -12.88 12.31 -9.18
C ALA A 199 -11.60 11.94 -9.96
N ARG A 200 -10.88 10.89 -9.54
CA ARG A 200 -9.65 10.35 -10.16
C ARG A 200 -9.83 8.97 -10.79
N GLY A 201 -11.08 8.51 -10.89
CA GLY A 201 -11.38 7.17 -11.38
C GLY A 201 -10.92 6.05 -10.46
N ILE A 202 -10.79 6.32 -9.16
CA ILE A 202 -10.39 5.36 -8.14
C ILE A 202 -11.60 5.00 -7.28
N GLU A 203 -11.88 3.72 -7.16
CA GLU A 203 -12.87 3.18 -6.21
C GLU A 203 -12.23 3.07 -4.82
N LEU A 204 -12.75 3.79 -3.83
CA LEU A 204 -12.37 3.60 -2.43
C LEU A 204 -13.22 2.48 -1.84
N VAL A 205 -12.62 1.30 -1.62
CA VAL A 205 -13.31 0.12 -1.10
C VAL A 205 -13.13 0.03 0.41
N PRO A 206 -14.21 -0.07 1.19
CA PRO A 206 -14.12 -0.29 2.63
C PRO A 206 -13.48 -1.64 2.96
N SER A 207 -12.53 -1.66 3.91
CA SER A 207 -11.86 -2.85 4.39
C SER A 207 -11.71 -2.78 5.90
N PHE A 208 -12.48 -3.62 6.61
CA PHE A 208 -12.58 -3.58 8.07
C PHE A 208 -12.45 -4.98 8.66
N SER A 209 -11.58 -5.12 9.68
CA SER A 209 -11.43 -6.38 10.39
C SER A 209 -12.72 -6.77 11.11
N SER A 210 -13.10 -8.04 10.98
CA SER A 210 -14.37 -8.54 11.49
C SER A 210 -14.28 -9.88 12.22
N PHE A 211 -13.10 -10.51 12.27
CA PHE A 211 -12.93 -11.82 12.91
C PHE A 211 -11.57 -11.94 13.62
N GLY A 212 -10.45 -11.94 12.86
CA GLY A 212 -9.10 -11.74 13.38
C GLY A 212 -8.80 -10.25 13.57
N HIS A 213 -7.61 -9.93 14.08
CA HIS A 213 -7.06 -8.57 14.16
C HIS A 213 -7.91 -7.54 14.94
N LEU A 214 -8.62 -7.99 15.97
CA LEU A 214 -9.47 -7.12 16.81
C LEU A 214 -8.82 -6.83 18.18
N PHE A 215 -7.49 -6.86 18.28
CA PHE A 215 -6.74 -6.72 19.55
C PHE A 215 -7.16 -5.49 20.35
N GLU A 216 -7.25 -4.32 19.74
CA GLU A 216 -7.59 -3.09 20.47
C GLU A 216 -9.02 -3.12 21.00
N LEU A 217 -9.98 -3.63 20.23
CA LEU A 217 -11.36 -3.82 20.66
C LEU A 217 -11.45 -4.84 21.81
N LEU A 218 -10.84 -6.02 21.60
CA LEU A 218 -10.91 -7.13 22.55
C LEU A 218 -10.06 -6.93 23.81
N SER A 219 -9.17 -5.93 23.83
CA SER A 219 -8.42 -5.52 25.02
C SER A 219 -9.15 -4.45 25.87
N THR A 220 -10.29 -3.93 25.41
CA THR A 220 -11.10 -2.98 26.18
C THR A 220 -11.91 -3.72 27.24
N LYS A 221 -12.26 -3.02 28.33
CA LYS A 221 -13.01 -3.61 29.44
C LYS A 221 -14.40 -4.09 29.00
N GLY A 222 -15.05 -3.37 28.10
CA GLY A 222 -16.40 -3.68 27.62
C GLY A 222 -16.45 -4.94 26.74
N TYR A 223 -15.39 -5.19 25.97
CA TYR A 223 -15.37 -6.25 24.94
C TYR A 223 -14.39 -7.40 25.20
N ALA A 224 -13.58 -7.36 26.27
CA ALA A 224 -12.61 -8.41 26.60
C ALA A 224 -13.24 -9.80 26.77
N SER A 225 -14.52 -9.88 27.15
CA SER A 225 -15.25 -11.15 27.26
C SER A 225 -15.53 -11.80 25.89
N LEU A 226 -15.44 -11.05 24.81
CA LEU A 226 -15.60 -11.53 23.42
C LEU A 226 -14.27 -12.04 22.82
N CYS A 227 -13.13 -11.86 23.48
CA CYS A 227 -11.88 -12.43 23.02
C CYS A 227 -11.90 -13.97 23.13
N GLU A 228 -11.37 -14.67 22.13
CA GLU A 228 -11.24 -16.14 22.16
C GLU A 228 -10.37 -16.60 23.35
N LEU A 229 -9.27 -15.90 23.63
CA LEU A 229 -8.36 -16.18 24.73
C LEU A 229 -8.68 -15.30 25.96
N THR A 230 -8.43 -15.84 27.14
CA THR A 230 -8.40 -15.06 28.38
C THR A 230 -7.16 -14.18 28.45
N ALA A 231 -7.20 -13.10 29.24
CA ALA A 231 -6.07 -12.20 29.39
C ALA A 231 -4.79 -12.86 29.92
N ALA A 232 -4.94 -14.00 30.63
CA ALA A 232 -3.83 -14.76 31.19
C ALA A 232 -3.25 -15.80 30.21
N ALA A 233 -3.90 -16.03 29.07
CA ALA A 233 -3.41 -17.02 28.11
C ALA A 233 -2.07 -16.56 27.50
N PRO A 234 -1.05 -17.42 27.49
CA PRO A 234 0.21 -17.12 26.85
C PRO A 234 0.03 -16.98 25.33
N SER A 235 0.89 -16.21 24.70
CA SER A 235 0.86 -16.01 23.24
C SER A 235 2.21 -16.31 22.61
N THR A 236 2.15 -16.97 21.45
CA THR A 236 3.31 -17.17 20.58
C THR A 236 3.48 -16.01 19.58
N MET A 237 2.48 -15.13 19.48
CA MET A 237 2.47 -14.01 18.56
C MET A 237 2.74 -12.70 19.30
N PRO A 238 3.66 -11.85 18.78
CA PRO A 238 4.01 -10.59 19.43
C PRO A 238 2.97 -9.51 19.22
N ASN A 239 3.00 -8.52 20.09
CA ASN A 239 2.27 -7.28 19.94
C ASN A 239 0.75 -7.49 19.72
N ARG A 240 0.15 -6.78 18.75
CA ARG A 240 -1.28 -6.84 18.41
C ARG A 240 -1.72 -8.10 17.66
N MET A 241 -0.79 -8.97 17.32
CA MET A 241 -1.08 -10.28 16.71
C MET A 241 -1.46 -11.35 17.77
N ARG A 242 -1.54 -10.98 19.04
CA ARG A 242 -2.01 -11.83 20.15
C ARG A 242 -3.38 -11.38 20.63
N HIS A 243 -4.18 -12.29 21.18
CA HIS A 243 -5.50 -11.98 21.77
C HIS A 243 -6.39 -11.14 20.83
N HIS A 244 -6.32 -11.42 19.53
CA HIS A 244 -6.96 -10.62 18.50
C HIS A 244 -8.15 -11.32 17.81
N THR A 245 -8.42 -12.58 18.15
CA THR A 245 -9.48 -13.38 17.54
C THR A 245 -10.78 -13.26 18.34
N LEU A 246 -11.87 -12.97 17.64
CA LEU A 246 -13.20 -12.91 18.20
C LEU A 246 -13.73 -14.31 18.54
N ASN A 247 -14.30 -14.49 19.72
CA ASN A 247 -15.06 -15.69 20.07
C ASN A 247 -16.43 -15.67 19.40
N ILE A 248 -16.54 -16.33 18.26
CA ILE A 248 -17.77 -16.37 17.47
C ILE A 248 -18.86 -17.30 18.03
N SER A 249 -18.57 -18.06 19.12
CA SER A 249 -19.60 -18.79 19.86
C SER A 249 -20.44 -17.87 20.77
N ASP A 250 -19.96 -16.66 21.05
CA ASP A 250 -20.72 -15.68 21.84
C ASP A 250 -21.82 -15.04 20.96
N GLU A 251 -23.06 -15.06 21.43
CA GLU A 251 -24.20 -14.54 20.67
C GLU A 251 -24.11 -13.05 20.34
N ARG A 252 -23.27 -12.30 21.04
CA ARG A 252 -23.01 -10.85 20.80
C ARG A 252 -22.05 -10.59 19.64
N ALA A 253 -21.23 -11.59 19.25
CA ALA A 253 -20.16 -11.41 18.27
C ALA A 253 -20.69 -11.00 16.89
N LEU A 254 -21.63 -11.76 16.33
CA LEU A 254 -22.18 -11.47 14.99
C LEU A 254 -22.97 -10.15 14.94
N PRO A 255 -23.86 -9.83 15.90
CA PRO A 255 -24.53 -8.53 15.95
C PRO A 255 -23.56 -7.35 16.03
N LEU A 256 -22.47 -7.45 16.81
CA LEU A 256 -21.45 -6.40 16.91
C LEU A 256 -20.78 -6.14 15.57
N MET A 257 -20.31 -7.19 14.89
CA MET A 257 -19.66 -7.05 13.57
C MET A 257 -20.62 -6.48 12.52
N ARG A 258 -21.87 -6.94 12.51
CA ARG A 258 -22.92 -6.38 11.62
C ARG A 258 -23.17 -4.90 11.88
N ALA A 259 -23.18 -4.48 13.14
CA ALA A 259 -23.35 -3.06 13.51
C ALA A 259 -22.16 -2.21 13.03
N MET A 260 -20.92 -2.67 13.23
CA MET A 260 -19.72 -1.99 12.75
C MET A 260 -19.72 -1.85 11.22
N ILE A 261 -20.04 -2.91 10.49
CA ILE A 261 -20.15 -2.89 9.02
C ILE A 261 -21.26 -1.93 8.57
N ALA A 262 -22.43 -1.98 9.20
CA ALA A 262 -23.57 -1.14 8.84
C ALA A 262 -23.32 0.36 9.06
N GLU A 263 -22.51 0.72 10.06
CA GLU A 263 -22.15 2.10 10.35
C GLU A 263 -21.25 2.70 9.26
N VAL A 264 -20.24 1.94 8.81
CA VAL A 264 -19.23 2.46 7.89
C VAL A 264 -19.62 2.33 6.41
N MET A 265 -20.39 1.32 6.04
CA MET A 265 -20.77 1.02 4.67
C MET A 265 -21.37 2.21 3.90
N PRO A 266 -22.27 3.03 4.45
CA PRO A 266 -22.87 4.16 3.74
C PRO A 266 -21.91 5.32 3.42
N LEU A 267 -20.71 5.32 3.99
CA LEU A 267 -19.71 6.37 3.77
C LEU A 267 -18.99 6.24 2.42
N PHE A 268 -19.16 5.10 1.76
CA PHE A 268 -18.44 4.75 0.53
C PHE A 268 -19.40 4.61 -0.66
N ARG A 269 -18.96 5.08 -1.84
CA ARG A 269 -19.65 4.83 -3.12
C ARG A 269 -19.46 3.40 -3.62
N SER A 270 -18.40 2.74 -3.18
CA SER A 270 -18.07 1.38 -3.59
C SER A 270 -19.24 0.42 -3.33
N ARG A 271 -19.48 -0.45 -4.31
CA ARG A 271 -20.39 -1.60 -4.14
C ARG A 271 -19.68 -2.83 -3.60
N ARG A 272 -18.38 -2.76 -3.31
CA ARG A 272 -17.57 -3.80 -2.70
C ARG A 272 -17.37 -3.51 -1.22
N PHE A 273 -17.26 -4.56 -0.41
CA PHE A 273 -16.95 -4.45 1.01
C PHE A 273 -16.04 -5.60 1.43
N ASN A 274 -14.83 -5.30 1.91
CA ASN A 274 -13.89 -6.29 2.41
C ASN A 274 -14.09 -6.49 3.92
N ILE A 275 -14.57 -7.68 4.31
CA ILE A 275 -14.77 -8.06 5.71
C ILE A 275 -13.49 -8.59 6.37
N CYS A 276 -12.37 -8.66 5.66
CA CYS A 276 -11.10 -9.25 6.08
C CYS A 276 -11.24 -10.74 6.48
N ALA A 277 -11.40 -11.05 7.76
CA ALA A 277 -11.62 -12.38 8.34
C ALA A 277 -10.42 -13.36 8.23
N ASP A 278 -9.21 -12.84 8.05
CA ASP A 278 -7.94 -13.57 7.99
C ASP A 278 -7.36 -13.90 9.36
N GLU A 279 -6.36 -14.79 9.35
CA GLU A 279 -5.42 -15.05 10.45
C GLU A 279 -6.06 -15.24 11.83
N THR A 280 -7.15 -15.99 11.92
CA THR A 280 -7.84 -16.30 13.18
C THR A 280 -7.05 -17.32 14.01
N PHE A 281 -5.79 -16.97 14.39
CA PHE A 281 -4.82 -17.87 15.01
C PHE A 281 -5.26 -18.50 16.33
N ASP A 282 -6.15 -17.83 17.07
CA ASP A 282 -6.59 -18.29 18.39
C ASP A 282 -7.87 -19.12 18.35
N LEU A 283 -8.48 -19.26 17.16
CA LEU A 283 -9.75 -19.94 16.98
C LEU A 283 -9.74 -21.37 17.58
N GLY A 284 -10.66 -21.64 18.51
CA GLY A 284 -10.80 -22.93 19.15
C GLY A 284 -9.76 -23.25 20.23
N LYS A 285 -8.91 -22.29 20.62
CA LYS A 285 -7.91 -22.55 21.66
C LYS A 285 -8.48 -22.57 23.09
N GLU A 286 -9.47 -21.73 23.38
CA GLU A 286 -10.07 -21.65 24.71
C GLU A 286 -11.59 -21.64 24.68
N ARG A 287 -12.23 -20.46 24.51
CA ARG A 287 -13.69 -20.27 24.73
C ARG A 287 -14.54 -21.01 23.71
N SER A 288 -14.11 -21.10 22.49
CA SER A 288 -14.83 -21.80 21.42
C SER A 288 -14.40 -23.25 21.21
N ARG A 289 -13.51 -23.79 22.06
CA ARG A 289 -12.93 -25.15 21.90
C ARG A 289 -13.97 -26.24 21.76
N GLU A 290 -14.97 -26.26 22.63
CA GLU A 290 -16.01 -27.29 22.61
C GLU A 290 -16.87 -27.22 21.37
N GLU A 291 -17.26 -26.01 20.98
CA GLU A 291 -18.10 -25.79 19.80
C GLU A 291 -17.33 -26.11 18.51
N LEU A 292 -16.09 -25.67 18.39
CA LEU A 292 -15.23 -26.01 17.25
C LEU A 292 -15.00 -27.54 17.16
N ALA A 293 -14.78 -28.23 18.30
CA ALA A 293 -14.66 -29.69 18.32
C ALA A 293 -15.95 -30.39 17.89
N ARG A 294 -17.12 -29.82 18.22
CA ARG A 294 -18.42 -30.36 17.88
C ARG A 294 -18.75 -30.25 16.39
N VAL A 295 -18.47 -29.09 15.74
CA VAL A 295 -18.89 -28.83 14.37
C VAL A 295 -17.76 -28.95 13.34
N GLY A 296 -16.51 -28.91 13.77
CA GLY A 296 -15.32 -28.92 12.92
C GLY A 296 -14.93 -27.54 12.39
N GLU A 297 -13.63 -27.34 12.14
CA GLU A 297 -13.05 -26.05 11.77
C GLU A 297 -13.70 -25.43 10.53
N ARG A 298 -13.90 -26.23 9.46
CA ARG A 298 -14.53 -25.76 8.22
C ARG A 298 -15.91 -25.15 8.49
N ALA A 299 -16.79 -25.89 9.15
CA ALA A 299 -18.16 -25.44 9.41
C ALA A 299 -18.17 -24.24 10.38
N TYR A 300 -17.27 -24.23 11.37
CA TYR A 300 -17.19 -23.17 12.37
C TYR A 300 -16.72 -21.85 11.76
N TYR A 301 -15.59 -21.84 11.05
CA TYR A 301 -15.05 -20.66 10.40
C TYR A 301 -15.97 -20.17 9.26
N MET A 302 -16.30 -21.06 8.32
CA MET A 302 -17.10 -20.67 7.15
C MET A 302 -18.52 -20.26 7.52
N GLY A 303 -19.08 -20.81 8.60
CA GLY A 303 -20.39 -20.40 9.09
C GLY A 303 -20.44 -18.91 9.42
N PHE A 304 -19.43 -18.40 10.13
CA PHE A 304 -19.36 -16.99 10.48
C PHE A 304 -19.06 -16.09 9.27
N VAL A 305 -18.11 -16.48 8.43
CA VAL A 305 -17.78 -15.74 7.20
C VAL A 305 -19.00 -15.66 6.27
N LYS A 306 -19.75 -16.75 6.11
CA LYS A 306 -20.98 -16.80 5.32
C LYS A 306 -22.04 -15.81 5.83
N GLU A 307 -22.25 -15.75 7.15
CA GLU A 307 -23.20 -14.84 7.78
C GLU A 307 -22.83 -13.36 7.54
N LEU A 308 -21.55 -13.02 7.61
CA LEU A 308 -21.08 -11.67 7.31
C LEU A 308 -21.16 -11.35 5.80
N CYS A 309 -20.75 -12.28 4.94
CA CYS A 309 -20.89 -12.09 3.49
C CYS A 309 -22.37 -11.97 3.06
N ALA A 310 -23.27 -12.78 3.64
CA ALA A 310 -24.69 -12.67 3.40
C ALA A 310 -25.24 -11.31 3.81
N PHE A 311 -24.87 -10.83 5.00
CA PHE A 311 -25.26 -9.50 5.46
C PHE A 311 -24.79 -8.37 4.52
N VAL A 312 -23.54 -8.43 4.04
CA VAL A 312 -23.00 -7.47 3.06
C VAL A 312 -23.79 -7.53 1.74
N ALA A 313 -24.11 -8.76 1.26
CA ALA A 313 -24.88 -8.98 0.02
C ALA A 313 -26.33 -8.49 0.17
N GLU A 314 -27.00 -8.73 1.31
CA GLU A 314 -28.34 -8.24 1.61
C GLU A 314 -28.43 -6.70 1.59
N LYS A 315 -27.34 -6.00 1.93
CA LYS A 315 -27.24 -4.55 1.81
C LYS A 315 -26.93 -4.06 0.38
N GLY A 316 -26.86 -4.95 -0.60
CA GLY A 316 -26.63 -4.64 -2.01
C GLY A 316 -25.15 -4.43 -2.37
N HIS A 317 -24.23 -4.94 -1.54
CA HIS A 317 -22.78 -4.84 -1.77
C HIS A 317 -22.21 -6.21 -2.11
N GLN A 318 -21.08 -6.22 -2.80
CA GLN A 318 -20.31 -7.42 -3.17
C GLN A 318 -19.28 -7.71 -2.05
N PRO A 319 -19.40 -8.85 -1.35
CA PRO A 319 -18.45 -9.18 -0.28
C PRO A 319 -17.07 -9.50 -0.84
N MET A 320 -16.03 -9.12 -0.08
CA MET A 320 -14.65 -9.54 -0.25
C MET A 320 -14.11 -10.07 1.08
N PHE A 321 -13.20 -11.05 1.05
CA PHE A 321 -12.55 -11.58 2.25
C PHE A 321 -11.17 -12.17 1.91
N TRP A 322 -10.27 -12.25 2.90
CA TRP A 322 -8.95 -12.84 2.71
C TRP A 322 -9.02 -14.36 2.67
N GLY A 323 -8.31 -14.96 1.71
CA GLY A 323 -8.46 -16.36 1.33
C GLY A 323 -7.53 -17.36 2.02
N ASP A 324 -6.75 -16.97 3.02
CA ASP A 324 -5.76 -17.84 3.67
C ASP A 324 -6.37 -19.10 4.27
N ILE A 325 -7.44 -18.97 5.02
CA ILE A 325 -8.09 -20.10 5.70
C ILE A 325 -8.88 -20.97 4.72
N VAL A 326 -9.62 -20.35 3.78
CA VAL A 326 -10.45 -21.08 2.80
C VAL A 326 -9.60 -21.93 1.84
N GLN A 327 -8.32 -21.62 1.65
CA GLN A 327 -7.39 -22.44 0.87
C GLN A 327 -7.26 -23.89 1.39
N ARG A 328 -7.61 -24.14 2.66
CA ARG A 328 -7.63 -25.49 3.24
C ARG A 328 -8.87 -26.30 2.84
N PHE A 329 -9.96 -25.64 2.46
CA PHE A 329 -11.23 -26.22 2.03
C PHE A 329 -11.90 -25.37 0.94
N PRO A 330 -11.29 -25.26 -0.25
CA PRO A 330 -11.73 -24.33 -1.30
C PRO A 330 -13.12 -24.61 -1.87
N ASP A 331 -13.64 -25.82 -1.72
CA ASP A 331 -15.01 -26.18 -2.05
C ASP A 331 -16.07 -25.40 -1.24
N ALA A 332 -15.72 -24.90 -0.06
CA ALA A 332 -16.60 -24.07 0.76
C ALA A 332 -16.91 -22.70 0.14
N LEU A 333 -16.16 -22.26 -0.87
CA LEU A 333 -16.46 -21.03 -1.61
C LEU A 333 -17.85 -21.06 -2.26
N ALA A 334 -18.33 -22.24 -2.65
CA ALA A 334 -19.68 -22.42 -3.23
C ALA A 334 -20.82 -22.14 -2.24
N GLU A 335 -20.52 -22.09 -0.93
CA GLU A 335 -21.51 -21.79 0.12
C GLU A 335 -21.70 -20.28 0.36
N LEU A 336 -20.79 -19.45 -0.18
CA LEU A 336 -20.82 -18.00 -0.04
C LEU A 336 -21.80 -17.38 -1.05
N PRO A 337 -22.30 -16.16 -0.81
CA PRO A 337 -23.11 -15.43 -1.78
C PRO A 337 -22.41 -15.35 -3.14
N GLN A 338 -23.20 -15.48 -4.21
CA GLN A 338 -22.68 -15.36 -5.55
C GLN A 338 -21.96 -14.03 -5.76
N GLY A 339 -20.80 -14.08 -6.39
CA GLY A 339 -19.97 -12.89 -6.64
C GLY A 339 -19.05 -12.51 -5.49
N THR A 340 -19.02 -13.27 -4.38
CA THR A 340 -18.03 -13.03 -3.31
C THR A 340 -16.60 -13.14 -3.86
N ILE A 341 -15.77 -12.12 -3.60
CA ILE A 341 -14.39 -12.05 -4.07
C ILE A 341 -13.46 -12.63 -3.00
N CYS A 342 -12.64 -13.60 -3.38
CA CYS A 342 -11.57 -14.16 -2.56
C CYS A 342 -10.27 -13.40 -2.81
N LEU A 343 -9.69 -12.82 -1.78
CA LEU A 343 -8.42 -12.10 -1.81
C LEU A 343 -7.29 -13.08 -1.49
N ASN A 344 -6.61 -13.55 -2.52
CA ASN A 344 -5.56 -14.56 -2.44
C ASN A 344 -4.19 -13.90 -2.26
N TRP A 345 -3.70 -13.83 -1.02
CA TRP A 345 -2.45 -13.19 -0.68
C TRP A 345 -1.26 -14.16 -0.58
N GLY A 346 -0.06 -13.64 -0.83
CA GLY A 346 1.21 -14.32 -0.66
C GLY A 346 2.35 -13.35 -0.90
N TYR A 347 3.37 -13.36 -0.03
CA TYR A 347 4.39 -12.30 0.05
C TYR A 347 5.82 -12.78 -0.20
N SER A 348 6.00 -14.09 -0.43
CA SER A 348 7.33 -14.62 -0.73
C SER A 348 7.84 -14.12 -2.10
N PRO A 349 9.11 -13.71 -2.23
CA PRO A 349 9.71 -13.46 -3.54
C PRO A 349 9.74 -14.72 -4.41
N GLU A 350 9.62 -15.91 -3.79
CA GLU A 350 9.58 -17.23 -4.44
C GLU A 350 8.15 -17.82 -4.50
N GLU A 351 7.11 -16.94 -4.35
CA GLU A 351 5.71 -17.36 -4.34
C GLU A 351 5.39 -18.30 -5.52
N LYS A 352 4.54 -19.30 -5.25
CA LYS A 352 4.17 -20.34 -6.21
C LYS A 352 2.73 -20.16 -6.68
N GLU A 353 2.42 -20.70 -7.86
CA GLU A 353 1.10 -20.57 -8.47
C GLU A 353 0.02 -21.47 -7.85
N ASP A 354 0.39 -22.41 -6.96
CA ASP A 354 -0.51 -23.49 -6.52
C ASP A 354 -1.79 -22.98 -5.82
N ALA A 355 -1.67 -21.95 -4.97
CA ALA A 355 -2.83 -21.36 -4.30
C ALA A 355 -3.78 -20.71 -5.33
N THR A 356 -3.25 -19.88 -6.23
CA THR A 356 -4.02 -19.20 -7.28
C THR A 356 -4.71 -20.21 -8.19
N ARG A 357 -4.01 -21.27 -8.58
CA ARG A 357 -4.55 -22.35 -9.42
C ARG A 357 -5.67 -23.13 -8.73
N ARG A 358 -5.47 -23.52 -7.45
CA ARG A 358 -6.50 -24.27 -6.68
C ARG A 358 -7.77 -23.46 -6.48
N LEU A 359 -7.65 -22.19 -6.14
CA LEU A 359 -8.80 -21.30 -5.98
C LEU A 359 -9.54 -21.11 -7.32
N ALA A 360 -8.83 -20.94 -8.43
CA ALA A 360 -9.44 -20.87 -9.76
C ALA A 360 -10.18 -22.17 -10.12
N GLN A 361 -9.58 -23.35 -9.84
CA GLN A 361 -10.20 -24.64 -10.06
C GLN A 361 -11.46 -24.87 -9.21
N ALA A 362 -11.53 -24.26 -8.03
CA ALA A 362 -12.72 -24.26 -7.17
C ALA A 362 -13.77 -23.21 -7.59
N GLY A 363 -13.55 -22.48 -8.68
CA GLY A 363 -14.48 -21.48 -9.19
C GLY A 363 -14.45 -20.14 -8.45
N ALA A 364 -13.39 -19.85 -7.70
CA ALA A 364 -13.25 -18.59 -7.00
C ALA A 364 -13.21 -17.40 -7.95
N LEU A 365 -14.02 -16.38 -7.66
CA LEU A 365 -13.79 -15.04 -8.16
C LEU A 365 -12.67 -14.45 -7.31
N GLN A 366 -11.45 -14.34 -7.85
CA GLN A 366 -10.30 -13.99 -7.02
C GLN A 366 -9.53 -12.77 -7.50
N TYR A 367 -8.96 -12.05 -6.53
CA TYR A 367 -7.82 -11.15 -6.73
C TYR A 367 -6.54 -11.87 -6.31
N VAL A 368 -5.44 -11.58 -6.98
CA VAL A 368 -4.10 -11.89 -6.47
C VAL A 368 -3.59 -10.69 -5.68
N CYS A 369 -3.09 -10.95 -4.47
CA CYS A 369 -2.72 -9.91 -3.51
C CYS A 369 -1.24 -10.05 -3.11
N PRO A 370 -0.30 -9.58 -3.95
CA PRO A 370 1.10 -9.47 -3.59
C PRO A 370 1.34 -8.35 -2.58
N GLY A 371 2.59 -8.21 -2.11
CA GLY A 371 2.98 -7.14 -1.21
C GLY A 371 4.21 -6.36 -1.65
N VAL A 372 4.25 -5.08 -1.28
CA VAL A 372 5.45 -4.24 -1.42
C VAL A 372 6.54 -4.63 -0.44
N ASN A 373 6.22 -5.45 0.57
CA ASN A 373 7.10 -5.97 1.62
C ASN A 373 7.77 -4.88 2.48
N GLY A 374 7.09 -3.71 2.62
CA GLY A 374 7.62 -2.58 3.39
C GLY A 374 7.54 -2.75 4.90
N TRP A 375 6.65 -3.59 5.40
CA TRP A 375 6.44 -3.80 6.85
C TRP A 375 7.65 -4.43 7.54
N ASN A 376 7.83 -4.11 8.82
CA ASN A 376 8.95 -4.60 9.63
C ASN A 376 10.35 -4.17 9.15
N GLN A 377 10.43 -3.14 8.31
CA GLN A 377 11.67 -2.67 7.69
C GLN A 377 11.76 -1.14 7.77
N TRP A 378 12.97 -0.57 7.86
CA TRP A 378 13.17 0.87 7.68
C TRP A 378 13.07 1.29 6.21
N MET A 379 13.43 0.39 5.31
CA MET A 379 13.29 0.53 3.86
C MET A 379 12.71 -0.78 3.31
N PRO A 380 11.74 -0.74 2.40
CA PRO A 380 11.20 -1.94 1.76
C PRO A 380 12.31 -2.74 1.05
N PRO A 381 12.29 -4.08 1.13
CA PRO A 381 13.15 -4.94 0.32
C PRO A 381 12.63 -4.95 -1.13
N LEU A 382 12.98 -3.90 -1.87
CA LEU A 382 12.41 -3.61 -3.20
C LEU A 382 12.56 -4.78 -4.19
N ARG A 383 13.65 -5.56 -4.10
CA ARG A 383 13.84 -6.74 -4.97
C ARG A 383 12.85 -7.85 -4.63
N ASP A 384 12.63 -8.12 -3.35
CA ASP A 384 11.70 -9.16 -2.90
C ASP A 384 10.25 -8.77 -3.28
N GLY A 385 9.89 -7.50 -3.07
CA GLY A 385 8.61 -6.94 -3.51
C GLY A 385 8.42 -7.04 -5.02
N TYR A 386 9.44 -6.67 -5.81
CA TYR A 386 9.41 -6.79 -7.27
C TYR A 386 9.15 -8.23 -7.71
N GLU A 387 9.91 -9.21 -7.20
CA GLU A 387 9.77 -10.62 -7.58
C GLU A 387 8.40 -11.19 -7.16
N ASN A 388 7.94 -10.86 -5.96
CA ASN A 388 6.62 -11.28 -5.48
C ASN A 388 5.50 -10.72 -6.36
N ILE A 389 5.47 -9.41 -6.59
CA ILE A 389 4.44 -8.73 -7.38
C ILE A 389 4.42 -9.26 -8.81
N ARG A 390 5.59 -9.40 -9.45
CA ARG A 390 5.72 -9.94 -10.80
C ARG A 390 5.13 -11.35 -10.93
N ARG A 391 5.47 -12.25 -9.99
CA ARG A 391 4.99 -13.64 -9.98
C ARG A 391 3.48 -13.70 -9.75
N MET A 392 2.99 -13.04 -8.72
CA MET A 392 1.57 -13.05 -8.39
C MET A 392 0.72 -12.46 -9.53
N ALA A 393 1.16 -11.36 -10.16
CA ALA A 393 0.48 -10.80 -11.32
C ALA A 393 0.44 -11.78 -12.51
N ALA A 394 1.55 -12.48 -12.79
CA ALA A 394 1.61 -13.50 -13.83
C ALA A 394 0.67 -14.67 -13.53
N TYR A 395 0.64 -15.16 -12.30
CA TYR A 395 -0.27 -16.24 -11.89
C TYR A 395 -1.73 -15.82 -11.96
N GLY A 396 -2.04 -14.58 -11.51
CA GLY A 396 -3.39 -14.03 -11.61
C GLY A 396 -3.89 -14.01 -13.07
N LYS A 397 -3.10 -13.46 -13.96
CA LYS A 397 -3.43 -13.43 -15.41
C LYS A 397 -3.57 -14.82 -16.01
N LYS A 398 -2.68 -15.75 -15.66
CA LYS A 398 -2.71 -17.14 -16.13
C LYS A 398 -3.96 -17.89 -15.67
N HIS A 399 -4.44 -17.65 -14.45
CA HIS A 399 -5.54 -18.37 -13.83
C HIS A 399 -6.84 -17.55 -13.74
N GLY A 400 -6.96 -16.48 -14.53
CA GLY A 400 -8.21 -15.74 -14.68
C GLY A 400 -8.64 -14.94 -13.45
N ALA A 401 -7.69 -14.47 -12.63
CA ALA A 401 -8.01 -13.51 -11.59
C ALA A 401 -8.60 -12.23 -12.20
N ILE A 402 -9.61 -11.65 -11.55
CA ILE A 402 -10.29 -10.45 -12.03
C ILE A 402 -9.55 -9.16 -11.66
N GLY A 403 -8.61 -9.22 -10.72
CA GLY A 403 -7.85 -8.06 -10.27
C GLY A 403 -6.56 -8.42 -9.55
N LEU A 404 -5.77 -7.36 -9.32
CA LEU A 404 -4.59 -7.37 -8.47
C LEU A 404 -4.77 -6.31 -7.39
N LEU A 405 -4.52 -6.69 -6.12
CA LEU A 405 -4.50 -5.78 -4.97
C LEU A 405 -3.12 -5.81 -4.32
N ASN A 406 -2.30 -4.83 -4.61
CA ASN A 406 -0.94 -4.74 -4.10
C ASN A 406 -0.95 -4.19 -2.67
N THR A 407 -0.47 -4.97 -1.70
CA THR A 407 -0.62 -4.66 -0.27
C THR A 407 0.61 -3.97 0.31
N ASP A 408 0.36 -3.00 1.19
CA ASP A 408 1.36 -2.30 2.00
C ASP A 408 0.93 -2.33 3.47
N TRP A 409 1.44 -3.32 4.20
CA TRP A 409 1.13 -3.54 5.61
C TRP A 409 2.00 -2.72 6.54
N GLY A 410 1.52 -2.47 7.75
CA GLY A 410 2.17 -1.63 8.74
C GLY A 410 2.59 -2.34 10.02
N ASP A 411 2.83 -3.65 9.98
CA ASP A 411 3.17 -4.47 11.15
C ASP A 411 4.24 -3.84 12.04
N TYR A 412 4.16 -4.08 13.34
CA TYR A 412 5.10 -3.61 14.36
C TYR A 412 5.36 -2.09 14.35
N GLY A 413 4.30 -1.31 14.16
CA GLY A 413 4.32 0.14 14.29
C GLY A 413 4.58 0.91 13.01
N HIS A 414 4.67 0.24 11.85
CA HIS A 414 4.86 0.85 10.53
C HIS A 414 6.04 1.84 10.53
N ILE A 415 7.22 1.32 10.88
CA ILE A 415 8.44 2.13 11.09
C ILE A 415 8.92 2.83 9.81
N ASN A 416 8.74 2.22 8.62
CA ASN A 416 9.10 2.85 7.35
C ASN A 416 8.18 4.02 7.00
N ASP A 417 8.69 4.96 6.23
CA ASP A 417 7.84 5.97 5.61
C ASP A 417 7.11 5.38 4.41
N THR A 418 5.80 5.67 4.27
CA THR A 418 4.97 5.16 3.16
C THR A 418 5.47 5.62 1.79
N LEU A 419 6.22 6.72 1.71
CA LEU A 419 6.89 7.16 0.48
C LEU A 419 7.90 6.14 -0.05
N PHE A 420 8.46 5.30 0.83
CA PHE A 420 9.43 4.28 0.42
C PHE A 420 8.78 3.08 -0.27
N SER A 421 7.48 2.90 -0.10
CA SER A 421 6.68 1.88 -0.80
C SER A 421 6.32 2.27 -2.25
N LEU A 422 6.58 3.52 -2.66
CA LEU A 422 6.22 4.00 -4.00
C LEU A 422 6.80 3.15 -5.15
N PRO A 423 8.08 2.70 -5.15
CA PRO A 423 8.54 1.78 -6.19
C PRO A 423 7.72 0.50 -6.24
N GLY A 424 7.37 -0.09 -5.09
CA GLY A 424 6.50 -1.27 -5.01
C GLY A 424 5.09 -1.02 -5.55
N LEU A 425 4.51 0.15 -5.28
CA LEU A 425 3.25 0.59 -5.87
C LEU A 425 3.34 0.58 -7.40
N VAL A 426 4.42 1.15 -7.96
CA VAL A 426 4.63 1.21 -9.41
C VAL A 426 4.85 -0.18 -10.02
N TYR A 427 5.55 -1.09 -9.32
CA TYR A 427 5.66 -2.48 -9.77
C TYR A 427 4.26 -3.11 -9.92
N GLY A 428 3.39 -2.94 -8.92
CA GLY A 428 2.00 -3.41 -8.99
C GLY A 428 1.23 -2.82 -10.17
N ALA A 429 1.37 -1.52 -10.40
CA ALA A 429 0.75 -0.83 -11.53
C ALA A 429 1.22 -1.39 -12.88
N VAL A 430 2.53 -1.56 -13.06
CA VAL A 430 3.11 -2.09 -14.32
C VAL A 430 2.68 -3.52 -14.57
N PHE A 431 2.84 -4.41 -13.60
CA PHE A 431 2.54 -5.83 -13.79
C PHE A 431 1.05 -6.15 -13.84
N ALA A 432 0.17 -5.30 -13.29
CA ALA A 432 -1.28 -5.42 -13.48
C ALA A 432 -1.72 -4.89 -14.85
N TRP A 433 -1.04 -3.85 -15.36
CA TRP A 433 -1.41 -3.19 -16.60
C TRP A 433 -1.00 -3.99 -17.83
N CYS A 434 0.23 -4.47 -17.91
CA CYS A 434 0.79 -5.11 -19.10
C CYS A 434 1.56 -6.41 -18.78
N ASP A 435 1.94 -7.14 -19.83
CA ASP A 435 2.82 -8.32 -19.75
C ASP A 435 4.28 -7.90 -19.93
N ALA A 436 4.70 -6.87 -19.17
CA ALA A 436 6.06 -6.36 -19.27
C ALA A 436 7.09 -7.42 -18.82
N ASP A 437 8.08 -7.67 -19.65
CA ASP A 437 9.29 -8.40 -19.31
C ASP A 437 10.42 -7.40 -18.98
N ALA A 438 10.12 -6.52 -18.00
CA ALA A 438 11.03 -5.50 -17.54
C ALA A 438 11.86 -6.03 -16.38
N SER A 439 13.17 -5.99 -16.49
CA SER A 439 14.05 -6.33 -15.39
C SER A 439 13.92 -5.35 -14.21
N PHE A 440 14.31 -5.80 -13.03
CA PHE A 440 14.34 -4.97 -11.82
C PHE A 440 15.09 -3.65 -12.04
N ASP A 441 16.26 -3.71 -12.66
CA ASP A 441 17.10 -2.54 -12.85
C ASP A 441 16.54 -1.56 -13.89
N GLU A 442 15.97 -2.07 -14.98
CA GLU A 442 15.29 -1.23 -16.00
C GLU A 442 14.09 -0.51 -15.42
N LEU A 443 13.28 -1.22 -14.60
CA LEU A 443 12.09 -0.63 -13.99
C LEU A 443 12.49 0.42 -12.95
N ASN A 444 13.49 0.14 -12.11
CA ASN A 444 14.00 1.11 -11.13
C ASN A 444 14.60 2.36 -11.79
N ALA A 445 15.31 2.20 -12.90
CA ALA A 445 15.82 3.33 -13.66
C ALA A 445 14.69 4.17 -14.28
N ALA A 446 13.61 3.54 -14.74
CA ALA A 446 12.44 4.24 -15.25
C ALA A 446 11.71 5.00 -14.13
N ILE A 447 11.49 4.37 -12.97
CA ILE A 447 10.87 5.02 -11.80
C ILE A 447 11.72 6.21 -11.35
N SER A 448 13.05 6.06 -11.30
CA SER A 448 13.98 7.15 -10.96
C SER A 448 13.78 8.37 -11.84
N ARG A 449 13.58 8.17 -13.15
CA ARG A 449 13.38 9.28 -14.11
C ARG A 449 11.98 9.86 -14.05
N VAL A 450 10.94 9.03 -13.96
CA VAL A 450 9.55 9.48 -14.04
C VAL A 450 9.08 10.10 -12.73
N GLU A 451 9.37 9.45 -11.60
CA GLU A 451 8.91 9.88 -10.28
C GLU A 451 9.85 10.87 -9.61
N TYR A 452 11.12 10.50 -9.54
CA TYR A 452 12.12 11.32 -8.83
C TYR A 452 12.79 12.37 -9.75
N LEU A 453 12.45 12.40 -11.05
CA LEU A 453 13.04 13.28 -12.06
C LEU A 453 14.58 13.19 -12.09
N ASP A 454 15.11 12.06 -11.66
CA ASP A 454 16.53 11.75 -11.66
C ASP A 454 16.98 11.29 -13.04
N GLN A 455 17.61 12.20 -13.79
CA GLN A 455 18.09 11.92 -15.16
C GLN A 455 19.17 10.82 -15.19
N SER A 456 19.88 10.60 -14.07
CA SER A 456 20.87 9.52 -13.98
C SER A 456 20.21 8.12 -13.93
N GLY A 457 18.94 8.03 -13.50
CA GLY A 457 18.18 6.80 -13.34
C GLY A 457 18.66 5.90 -12.19
N LYS A 458 19.36 6.44 -11.18
CA LYS A 458 20.06 5.66 -10.15
C LYS A 458 19.34 5.64 -8.80
N VAL A 459 18.51 6.62 -8.50
CA VAL A 459 17.94 6.83 -7.16
C VAL A 459 17.29 5.56 -6.61
N VAL A 460 16.35 4.94 -7.33
CA VAL A 460 15.63 3.76 -6.81
C VAL A 460 16.55 2.56 -6.64
N GLY A 461 17.52 2.35 -7.54
CA GLY A 461 18.54 1.31 -7.39
C GLY A 461 19.42 1.52 -6.14
N LEU A 462 19.73 2.76 -5.78
CA LEU A 462 20.45 3.10 -4.55
C LEU A 462 19.58 2.90 -3.30
N LEU A 463 18.29 3.28 -3.35
CA LEU A 463 17.34 2.99 -2.27
C LEU A 463 17.23 1.48 -2.01
N ALA A 464 17.20 0.66 -3.06
CA ALA A 464 17.20 -0.79 -2.94
C ALA A 464 18.46 -1.33 -2.23
N GLN A 465 19.60 -0.68 -2.35
CA GLN A 465 20.86 -1.08 -1.69
C GLN A 465 20.86 -0.76 -0.19
N MET A 466 20.04 0.18 0.30
CA MET A 466 19.96 0.48 1.73
C MET A 466 19.49 -0.74 2.56
N GLN A 467 18.67 -1.60 1.98
CA GLN A 467 18.20 -2.83 2.64
C GLN A 467 19.35 -3.81 2.95
N ALA A 468 20.37 -3.87 2.11
CA ALA A 468 21.55 -4.72 2.34
C ALA A 468 22.44 -4.21 3.51
N ALA A 469 22.16 -3.03 4.04
CA ALA A 469 22.90 -2.41 5.14
C ALA A 469 22.34 -2.77 6.54
N TYR A 470 21.44 -3.76 6.66
CA TYR A 470 20.90 -4.17 7.96
C TYR A 470 21.80 -5.22 8.62
N ALA A 471 22.38 -4.90 9.79
CA ALA A 471 22.98 -5.89 10.68
C ALA A 471 21.91 -6.54 11.57
N CYS A 472 20.86 -5.80 11.92
CA CYS A 472 19.68 -6.33 12.59
C CYS A 472 18.40 -5.74 11.96
N LYS A 473 17.29 -6.45 12.10
CA LYS A 473 15.99 -6.08 11.55
C LYS A 473 15.11 -5.45 12.62
N TRP A 474 14.20 -4.56 12.22
CA TRP A 474 13.22 -3.99 13.13
C TRP A 474 12.36 -5.06 13.81
N TYR A 475 11.91 -6.05 13.04
CA TYR A 475 11.20 -7.21 13.55
C TYR A 475 11.93 -7.87 14.74
N SER A 476 13.22 -8.18 14.59
CA SER A 476 14.03 -8.83 15.63
C SER A 476 14.17 -7.98 16.90
N LEU A 477 14.27 -6.65 16.72
CA LEU A 477 14.32 -5.72 17.84
C LEU A 477 13.01 -5.68 18.63
N VAL A 478 11.86 -5.63 17.94
CA VAL A 478 10.54 -5.65 18.61
C VAL A 478 10.32 -6.98 19.32
N HIS A 479 10.64 -8.10 18.70
CA HIS A 479 10.53 -9.43 19.31
C HIS A 479 11.41 -9.58 20.55
N PHE A 480 12.66 -9.14 20.47
CA PHE A 480 13.57 -9.17 21.62
C PHE A 480 13.01 -8.39 22.81
N LYS A 481 12.48 -7.19 22.56
CA LYS A 481 11.83 -6.38 23.60
C LYS A 481 10.63 -7.11 24.20
N ASP A 482 9.71 -7.61 23.35
CA ASP A 482 8.49 -8.28 23.82
C ASP A 482 8.82 -9.55 24.61
N PHE A 483 9.83 -10.32 24.21
CA PHE A 483 10.32 -11.46 24.97
C PHE A 483 10.92 -11.05 26.32
N ALA A 484 11.80 -10.04 26.33
CA ALA A 484 12.41 -9.54 27.54
C ALA A 484 11.40 -8.99 28.56
N GLN A 485 10.24 -8.53 28.10
CA GLN A 485 9.14 -8.07 28.94
C GLN A 485 8.15 -9.17 29.35
N GLY A 486 8.39 -10.44 28.95
CA GLY A 486 7.50 -11.55 29.24
C GLY A 486 6.20 -11.56 28.43
N ASN A 487 6.14 -10.81 27.33
CA ASN A 487 4.98 -10.75 26.44
C ASN A 487 4.95 -11.92 25.44
N LEU A 488 6.06 -12.62 25.24
CA LEU A 488 6.19 -13.78 24.35
C LEU A 488 6.68 -15.00 25.13
N GLU A 489 6.17 -16.18 24.77
CA GLU A 489 6.58 -17.46 25.37
C GLU A 489 7.93 -17.94 24.86
N VAL A 490 8.25 -17.64 23.60
CA VAL A 490 9.44 -18.16 22.92
C VAL A 490 10.38 -17.02 22.59
N GLY A 491 11.61 -17.08 23.10
CA GLY A 491 12.67 -16.17 22.73
C GLY A 491 13.17 -16.47 21.32
N PHE A 492 13.41 -15.41 20.57
CA PHE A 492 14.14 -15.50 19.30
C PHE A 492 15.54 -14.95 19.54
N ASP A 493 16.55 -15.78 19.30
CA ASP A 493 17.96 -15.37 19.38
C ASP A 493 18.41 -14.66 18.08
N GLU A 494 17.52 -13.83 17.54
CA GLU A 494 17.75 -13.15 16.27
C GLU A 494 18.77 -12.00 16.35
N LEU A 495 19.08 -11.54 17.58
CA LEU A 495 20.13 -10.53 17.78
C LEU A 495 21.54 -11.14 17.90
N ALA A 496 21.67 -12.45 18.05
CA ALA A 496 22.97 -13.11 18.16
C ALA A 496 23.87 -12.89 16.93
N GLY A 497 23.28 -12.66 15.76
CA GLY A 497 23.98 -12.31 14.52
C GLY A 497 24.41 -10.84 14.43
N CYS A 498 23.95 -9.96 15.32
CA CYS A 498 24.27 -8.54 15.36
C CYS A 498 25.60 -8.31 16.09
N THR A 499 26.72 -8.56 15.42
CA THR A 499 28.06 -8.29 15.97
C THR A 499 28.56 -6.90 15.63
N ASP A 500 29.56 -6.40 16.38
CA ASP A 500 30.20 -5.12 16.07
C ASP A 500 30.82 -5.10 14.67
N GLU A 501 31.43 -6.21 14.26
CA GLU A 501 31.99 -6.36 12.92
C GLU A 501 30.91 -6.28 11.83
N GLN A 502 29.78 -6.96 12.05
CA GLN A 502 28.65 -6.90 11.13
C GLN A 502 28.07 -5.48 11.06
N ALA A 503 27.85 -4.84 12.20
CA ALA A 503 27.35 -3.46 12.27
C ALA A 503 28.31 -2.48 11.57
N ALA A 504 29.62 -2.59 11.79
CA ALA A 504 30.61 -1.74 11.15
C ALA A 504 30.62 -1.92 9.63
N ARG A 505 30.57 -3.17 9.14
CA ARG A 505 30.53 -3.49 7.70
C ARG A 505 29.25 -2.93 7.05
N CYS A 506 28.09 -3.13 7.67
CA CYS A 506 26.82 -2.65 7.16
C CYS A 506 26.77 -1.11 7.14
N ASN A 507 27.29 -0.47 8.18
CA ASN A 507 27.34 0.99 8.27
C ASN A 507 28.32 1.61 7.25
N ALA A 508 29.44 0.94 6.93
CA ALA A 508 30.34 1.38 5.87
C ALA A 508 29.65 1.32 4.48
N HIS A 509 28.98 0.19 4.17
CA HIS A 509 28.18 0.08 2.94
C HIS A 509 27.09 1.16 2.87
N LEU A 510 26.36 1.38 3.96
CA LEU A 510 25.33 2.41 4.02
C LEU A 510 25.90 3.82 3.76
N ALA A 511 27.10 4.13 4.28
CA ALA A 511 27.75 5.43 4.07
C ALA A 511 28.03 5.65 2.57
N ASP A 512 28.50 4.62 1.85
CA ASP A 512 28.74 4.69 0.41
C ASP A 512 27.43 4.90 -0.36
N VAL A 513 26.36 4.18 -0.02
CA VAL A 513 25.02 4.34 -0.63
C VAL A 513 24.48 5.75 -0.40
N MET A 514 24.59 6.27 0.83
CA MET A 514 24.12 7.61 1.17
C MET A 514 24.93 8.71 0.47
N ALA A 515 26.24 8.51 0.28
CA ALA A 515 27.07 9.41 -0.52
C ALA A 515 26.65 9.42 -1.99
N ALA A 516 26.38 8.25 -2.57
CA ALA A 516 25.89 8.11 -3.94
C ALA A 516 24.50 8.77 -4.12
N LEU A 517 23.56 8.59 -3.17
CA LEU A 517 22.25 9.26 -3.19
C LEU A 517 22.39 10.79 -3.17
N ARG A 518 23.26 11.34 -2.33
CA ARG A 518 23.55 12.79 -2.31
C ARG A 518 24.12 13.28 -3.62
N ALA A 519 24.94 12.48 -4.30
CA ALA A 519 25.48 12.83 -5.61
C ALA A 519 24.41 12.90 -6.71
N CYS A 520 23.29 12.15 -6.59
CA CYS A 520 22.14 12.26 -7.49
C CYS A 520 21.30 13.52 -7.27
N THR A 521 21.39 14.18 -6.10
CA THR A 521 20.58 15.35 -5.74
C THR A 521 20.67 16.50 -6.78
N PRO A 522 21.82 16.83 -7.38
CA PRO A 522 21.90 17.87 -8.41
C PRO A 522 21.10 17.56 -9.68
N ALA A 523 20.91 16.26 -10.01
CA ALA A 523 20.17 15.83 -11.17
C ALA A 523 18.64 15.84 -10.94
N MET A 524 18.19 15.85 -9.67
CA MET A 524 16.79 15.82 -9.32
C MET A 524 16.16 17.22 -9.42
N ASP A 525 14.88 17.27 -9.73
CA ASP A 525 14.06 18.49 -9.66
C ASP A 525 13.95 19.01 -8.21
N SER A 526 13.79 20.32 -8.05
CA SER A 526 13.68 20.96 -6.73
C SER A 526 12.50 20.44 -5.91
N SER A 527 11.40 20.03 -6.56
CA SER A 527 10.21 19.48 -5.88
C SER A 527 10.45 18.08 -5.29
N THR A 528 11.38 17.29 -5.84
CA THR A 528 11.72 15.94 -5.36
C THR A 528 12.88 15.92 -4.38
N ARG A 529 13.67 16.98 -4.30
CA ARG A 529 14.80 17.09 -3.36
C ARG A 529 14.37 17.03 -1.88
N GLY A 530 13.16 17.47 -1.56
CA GLY A 530 12.58 17.37 -0.22
C GLY A 530 12.51 15.95 0.33
N MET A 531 12.40 14.94 -0.54
CA MET A 531 12.42 13.52 -0.16
C MET A 531 13.77 13.08 0.41
N LEU A 532 14.85 13.80 0.12
CA LEU A 532 16.19 13.48 0.62
C LEU A 532 16.25 13.47 2.14
N GLN A 533 15.48 14.33 2.82
CA GLN A 533 15.43 14.35 4.28
C GLN A 533 14.87 13.03 4.84
N ALA A 534 13.82 12.48 4.24
CA ALA A 534 13.27 11.18 4.65
C ALA A 534 14.31 10.06 4.48
N TRP A 535 15.05 10.05 3.36
CA TRP A 535 16.12 9.07 3.14
C TRP A 535 17.27 9.23 4.14
N VAL A 536 17.65 10.45 4.50
CA VAL A 536 18.69 10.72 5.51
C VAL A 536 18.25 10.21 6.88
N VAL A 537 17.01 10.45 7.29
CA VAL A 537 16.48 9.98 8.59
C VAL A 537 16.39 8.45 8.61
N ALA A 538 16.00 7.81 7.50
CA ALA A 538 15.98 6.35 7.38
C ALA A 538 17.41 5.75 7.40
N GLY A 539 18.36 6.38 6.71
CA GLY A 539 19.77 5.96 6.74
C GLY A 539 20.36 6.08 8.14
N GLU A 540 20.06 7.15 8.86
CA GLU A 540 20.51 7.31 10.25
C GLU A 540 19.84 6.30 11.19
N ALA A 541 18.56 5.94 10.95
CA ALA A 541 17.89 4.84 11.64
C ALA A 541 18.68 3.54 11.48
N ILE A 542 18.94 3.14 10.24
CA ILE A 542 19.66 1.89 9.94
C ILE A 542 21.00 1.87 10.65
N ARG A 543 21.76 2.97 10.55
CA ARG A 543 23.09 3.11 11.18
C ARG A 543 23.03 2.94 12.70
N LEU A 544 22.12 3.63 13.37
CA LEU A 544 21.99 3.60 14.82
C LEU A 544 21.50 2.25 15.31
N TRP A 545 20.45 1.69 14.67
CA TRP A 545 19.89 0.40 15.09
C TRP A 545 20.84 -0.78 14.84
N ASN A 546 21.73 -0.72 13.85
CA ASN A 546 22.84 -1.66 13.73
C ASN A 546 23.75 -1.63 14.96
N LEU A 547 24.10 -0.43 15.46
CA LEU A 547 24.92 -0.26 16.66
C LEU A 547 24.17 -0.67 17.93
N VAL A 548 22.90 -0.32 18.05
CA VAL A 548 22.03 -0.73 19.17
C VAL A 548 21.94 -2.25 19.25
N GLY A 549 21.65 -2.93 18.12
CA GLY A 549 21.58 -4.38 18.08
C GLY A 549 22.89 -5.04 18.52
N ALA A 550 24.03 -4.57 18.03
CA ALA A 550 25.35 -5.07 18.41
C ALA A 550 25.69 -4.84 19.90
N ALA A 551 25.39 -3.64 20.44
CA ALA A 551 25.61 -3.33 21.84
C ALA A 551 24.75 -4.20 22.76
N VAL A 552 23.47 -4.38 22.44
CA VAL A 552 22.53 -5.19 23.21
C VAL A 552 22.89 -6.69 23.13
N ALA A 553 23.25 -7.20 21.96
CA ALA A 553 23.73 -8.56 21.79
C ALA A 553 24.97 -8.86 22.65
N ALA A 554 25.88 -7.88 22.72
CA ALA A 554 27.09 -7.95 23.54
C ALA A 554 26.88 -7.63 25.04
N GLY A 555 25.65 -7.27 25.46
CA GLY A 555 25.34 -6.87 26.84
C GLY A 555 26.05 -5.58 27.28
N ARG A 556 26.40 -4.69 26.36
CA ARG A 556 27.15 -3.46 26.65
C ARG A 556 26.24 -2.27 26.96
N GLU A 557 26.68 -1.49 27.93
CA GLU A 557 26.14 -0.16 28.18
C GLU A 557 26.76 0.85 27.20
N ASP A 558 25.93 1.78 26.69
CA ASP A 558 26.36 2.89 25.84
C ASP A 558 25.39 4.07 25.96
N ALA A 559 25.63 4.92 26.94
CA ALA A 559 24.80 6.12 27.18
C ALA A 559 24.89 7.14 26.02
N ALA A 560 25.99 7.18 25.27
CA ALA A 560 26.14 8.08 24.12
C ALA A 560 25.28 7.60 22.95
N LEU A 561 25.22 6.28 22.70
CA LEU A 561 24.36 5.67 21.70
C LEU A 561 22.88 5.84 22.08
N ALA A 562 22.51 5.68 23.35
CA ALA A 562 21.16 5.94 23.84
C ALA A 562 20.71 7.38 23.52
N ALA A 563 21.57 8.37 23.83
CA ALA A 563 21.31 9.78 23.52
C ALA A 563 21.24 10.05 22.00
N ALA A 564 22.04 9.36 21.19
CA ALA A 564 21.99 9.48 19.74
C ALA A 564 20.67 8.92 19.18
N LEU A 565 20.20 7.79 19.70
CA LEU A 565 18.92 7.17 19.33
C LEU A 565 17.73 8.10 19.64
N GLU A 566 17.72 8.72 20.81
CA GLU A 566 16.68 9.68 21.21
C GLU A 566 16.69 10.93 20.31
N ARG A 567 17.86 11.48 19.97
CA ARG A 567 17.97 12.63 19.04
C ARG A 567 17.49 12.27 17.62
N TRP A 568 17.84 11.09 17.13
CA TRP A 568 17.31 10.60 15.86
C TRP A 568 15.78 10.54 15.88
N PHE A 569 15.20 10.04 16.97
CA PHE A 569 13.75 9.91 17.08
C PHE A 569 13.03 11.26 17.05
N GLU A 570 13.65 12.34 17.53
CA GLU A 570 13.10 13.70 17.36
C GLU A 570 12.96 14.08 15.87
N SER A 571 13.96 13.78 15.04
CA SER A 571 13.88 14.01 13.59
C SER A 571 12.84 13.10 12.93
N TYR A 572 12.75 11.84 13.37
CA TYR A 572 11.76 10.89 12.90
C TYR A 572 10.32 11.36 13.20
N LYS A 573 10.07 11.87 14.41
CA LYS A 573 8.75 12.42 14.79
C LYS A 573 8.33 13.60 13.89
N GLN A 574 9.27 14.43 13.46
CA GLN A 574 8.98 15.54 12.55
C GLN A 574 8.48 15.01 11.19
N LEU A 575 9.14 14.00 10.63
CA LEU A 575 8.69 13.37 9.38
C LEU A 575 7.33 12.68 9.55
N TRP A 576 7.14 11.93 10.64
CA TRP A 576 5.86 11.30 10.94
C TRP A 576 4.73 12.33 10.95
N ARG A 577 4.89 13.40 11.71
CA ARG A 577 3.89 14.45 11.87
C ARG A 577 3.61 15.25 10.60
N ALA A 578 4.50 15.22 9.63
CA ALA A 578 4.24 15.85 8.33
C ALA A 578 3.08 15.16 7.57
N THR A 579 3.02 13.83 7.61
CA THR A 579 2.09 13.03 6.81
C THR A 579 1.09 12.22 7.62
N CYS A 580 1.36 11.95 8.89
CA CYS A 580 0.56 11.07 9.75
C CYS A 580 -0.01 11.80 10.98
N ARG A 581 -1.02 11.20 11.58
CA ARG A 581 -1.59 11.58 12.87
C ARG A 581 -0.69 11.11 14.01
N GLU A 582 -0.94 11.59 15.23
CA GLU A 582 -0.05 11.36 16.38
C GLU A 582 -0.25 10.00 17.04
N SER A 583 -1.48 9.46 17.04
CA SER A 583 -1.93 8.40 17.96
C SER A 583 -1.05 7.15 18.00
N GLU A 584 -0.57 6.68 16.88
CA GLU A 584 0.18 5.41 16.82
C GLU A 584 1.70 5.59 17.01
N LEU A 585 2.17 6.84 17.05
CA LEU A 585 3.59 7.15 17.24
C LEU A 585 4.12 6.71 18.62
N SER A 586 3.25 6.66 19.62
CA SER A 586 3.56 6.18 20.97
C SER A 586 4.09 4.75 20.99
N ARG A 587 3.69 3.91 20.04
CA ARG A 587 4.17 2.51 19.93
C ARG A 587 5.65 2.45 19.58
N LEU A 588 6.09 3.31 18.68
CA LEU A 588 7.51 3.43 18.32
C LEU A 588 8.30 4.08 19.44
N LEU A 589 7.73 5.10 20.10
CA LEU A 589 8.34 5.73 21.27
C LEU A 589 8.62 4.70 22.37
N ASP A 590 7.70 3.78 22.64
CA ASP A 590 7.88 2.72 23.63
C ASP A 590 9.10 1.84 23.31
N VAL A 591 9.29 1.46 22.05
CA VAL A 591 10.45 0.67 21.62
C VAL A 591 11.75 1.47 21.78
N VAL A 592 11.78 2.72 21.28
CA VAL A 592 12.95 3.59 21.35
C VAL A 592 13.37 3.85 22.80
N THR A 593 12.40 4.17 23.66
CA THR A 593 12.63 4.46 25.08
C THR A 593 13.17 3.24 25.81
N TRP A 594 12.58 2.07 25.56
CA TRP A 594 13.02 0.81 26.18
C TRP A 594 14.49 0.50 25.84
N TYR A 595 14.87 0.61 24.57
CA TYR A 595 16.26 0.37 24.16
C TYR A 595 17.22 1.44 24.70
N ALA A 596 16.82 2.70 24.74
CA ALA A 596 17.64 3.77 25.32
C ALA A 596 17.88 3.56 26.83
N GLN A 597 16.88 3.07 27.56
CA GLN A 597 17.02 2.68 28.97
C GLN A 597 17.96 1.46 29.13
N LEU A 598 17.78 0.43 28.31
CA LEU A 598 18.62 -0.76 28.33
C LEU A 598 20.10 -0.42 28.08
N LEU A 599 20.38 0.48 27.13
CA LEU A 599 21.74 0.95 26.85
C LEU A 599 22.36 1.77 27.98
N ARG A 600 21.56 2.39 28.87
CA ARG A 600 22.07 3.14 30.03
C ARG A 600 22.27 2.28 31.27
N GLN A 601 21.56 1.19 31.42
CA GLN A 601 21.50 0.41 32.65
C GLN A 601 22.08 -1.00 32.52
N GLY A 602 22.42 -1.42 31.30
CA GLY A 602 22.76 -2.81 31.03
C GLY A 602 21.56 -3.76 31.16
N LYS A 603 21.79 -5.06 30.95
CA LYS A 603 20.78 -6.08 31.26
C LYS A 603 20.60 -6.10 32.79
N GLN A 604 19.46 -5.66 33.28
CA GLN A 604 19.04 -6.01 34.64
C GLN A 604 18.83 -7.53 34.65
N GLY A 605 19.64 -8.22 35.44
CA GLY A 605 19.67 -9.69 35.58
C GLY A 605 18.37 -10.27 36.13
#